data_957495a42d595c3f281130c5863d026a
#
_entry.id   957495a42d595c3f281130c5863d026a
#
_cell.length_a   1.000
_cell.length_b   1.000
_cell.length_c   1.000
_cell.angle_alpha   90.00
_cell.angle_beta   90.00
_cell.angle_gamma   90.00
#
_symmetry.space_group_name_H-M   'P 1'
#
loop_
_entity.id
_entity.type
_entity.pdbx_description
1 polymer ?
#
loop_
_entity_poly.entity_id
_entity_poly.type
_entity_poly.pdbx_seq_one_letter_code
_entity_poly.pdbx_strand_id
1 'polypeptide(L)'
;RADDVSERERLQWQAWLAQDPRHRHAYAQFETLWSSLGDFAPTPEVAVKVRAAARGLDRPARAWPLRWASVAALAMVAVLVGALMLRKPAPPDTSYATSLGERRSLQLSDGTRVDLDTDSALRVQYNGDERRITLDKGRAFFRVAHEKRPLRVLSDGSSVRAVGTQFEVFRQDGAIDVALFEGRVELQSTRPNGNPDAVL
;
A
#
# COMPACT_ATOMS: atom_id res chain seq x y z
N ARG A 1 3.13 -36.58 12.83
CA ARG A 1 3.71 -37.89 12.49
C ARG A 1 3.51 -38.07 11.00
N ALA A 2 4.59 -37.88 10.22
CA ALA A 2 4.57 -38.01 8.76
C ALA A 2 4.71 -39.48 8.28
N ASP A 3 4.56 -40.44 9.19
CA ASP A 3 4.90 -41.84 8.91
C ASP A 3 3.70 -42.74 8.60
N ASP A 4 2.50 -42.16 8.40
CA ASP A 4 1.28 -42.96 8.21
C ASP A 4 0.55 -42.59 6.92
N VAL A 5 1.30 -42.41 5.84
CA VAL A 5 0.72 -42.22 4.50
C VAL A 5 0.35 -43.61 3.96
N SER A 6 -0.95 -43.83 3.73
CA SER A 6 -1.45 -45.11 3.21
C SER A 6 -0.88 -45.40 1.80
N GLU A 7 -0.75 -46.68 1.44
CA GLU A 7 -0.31 -47.06 0.09
C GLU A 7 -1.16 -46.49 -1.01
N ARG A 8 -2.47 -46.34 -0.77
CA ARG A 8 -3.41 -45.76 -1.71
C ARG A 8 -3.11 -44.27 -1.98
N GLU A 9 -2.77 -43.50 -0.96
CA GLU A 9 -2.38 -42.11 -1.09
C GLU A 9 -1.04 -41.95 -1.81
N ARG A 10 -0.09 -42.86 -1.58
CA ARG A 10 1.20 -42.89 -2.32
C ARG A 10 0.99 -43.12 -3.81
N LEU A 11 0.11 -44.06 -4.18
CA LEU A 11 -0.20 -44.34 -5.58
C LEU A 11 -0.93 -43.17 -6.26
N GLN A 12 -1.85 -42.55 -5.58
CA GLN A 12 -2.54 -41.37 -6.08
C GLN A 12 -1.59 -40.20 -6.30
N TRP A 13 -0.66 -39.99 -5.38
CA TRP A 13 0.36 -38.96 -5.48
C TRP A 13 1.33 -39.21 -6.63
N GLN A 14 1.80 -40.44 -6.83
CA GLN A 14 2.64 -40.80 -7.97
C GLN A 14 1.89 -40.62 -9.30
N ALA A 15 0.63 -41.00 -9.37
CA ALA A 15 -0.20 -40.77 -10.54
C ALA A 15 -0.38 -39.28 -10.87
N TRP A 16 -0.57 -38.44 -9.85
CA TRP A 16 -0.67 -37.00 -10.00
C TRP A 16 0.64 -36.39 -10.53
N LEU A 17 1.79 -36.80 -10.03
CA LEU A 17 3.10 -36.36 -10.51
C LEU A 17 3.39 -36.80 -11.96
N ALA A 18 2.79 -37.90 -12.40
CA ALA A 18 2.94 -38.41 -13.76
C ALA A 18 2.05 -37.72 -14.79
N GLN A 19 0.96 -37.07 -14.36
CA GLN A 19 -0.01 -36.44 -15.24
C GLN A 19 0.51 -35.21 -15.99
N ASP A 20 1.36 -34.37 -15.34
CA ASP A 20 1.89 -33.15 -15.96
C ASP A 20 3.32 -32.87 -15.48
N PRO A 21 4.24 -32.54 -16.38
CA PRO A 21 5.60 -32.11 -16.03
C PRO A 21 5.65 -30.92 -15.05
N ARG A 22 4.63 -30.04 -15.07
CA ARG A 22 4.53 -28.88 -14.17
C ARG A 22 4.36 -29.31 -12.71
N HIS A 23 3.68 -30.43 -12.45
CA HIS A 23 3.51 -30.96 -11.09
C HIS A 23 4.84 -31.36 -10.48
N ARG A 24 5.71 -31.98 -11.26
CA ARG A 24 7.08 -32.35 -10.82
C ARG A 24 7.93 -31.12 -10.53
N HIS A 25 7.82 -30.09 -11.36
CA HIS A 25 8.57 -28.84 -11.17
C HIS A 25 8.12 -28.11 -9.90
N ALA A 26 6.81 -27.97 -9.69
CA ALA A 26 6.25 -27.36 -8.48
C ALA A 26 6.63 -28.14 -7.20
N TYR A 27 6.61 -29.48 -7.29
CA TYR A 27 7.00 -30.32 -6.16
C TYR A 27 8.50 -30.20 -5.83
N ALA A 28 9.38 -30.15 -6.82
CA ALA A 28 10.81 -29.95 -6.62
C ALA A 28 11.12 -28.59 -5.97
N GLN A 29 10.40 -27.53 -6.33
CA GLN A 29 10.54 -26.22 -5.67
C GLN A 29 10.11 -26.29 -4.20
N PHE A 30 9.01 -26.98 -3.91
CA PHE A 30 8.53 -27.18 -2.55
C PHE A 30 9.52 -28.01 -1.71
N GLU A 31 10.09 -29.07 -2.27
CA GLU A 31 11.07 -29.94 -1.60
C GLU A 31 12.36 -29.16 -1.26
N THR A 32 12.81 -28.28 -2.17
CA THR A 32 13.95 -27.40 -1.92
C THR A 32 13.67 -26.41 -0.77
N LEU A 33 12.47 -25.84 -0.73
CA LEU A 33 12.03 -24.98 0.40
C LEU A 33 11.94 -25.77 1.71
N TRP A 34 11.41 -26.99 1.66
CA TRP A 34 11.25 -27.84 2.84
C TRP A 34 12.60 -28.33 3.39
N SER A 35 13.54 -28.67 2.53
CA SER A 35 14.90 -29.07 2.96
C SER A 35 15.66 -27.91 3.60
N SER A 36 15.48 -26.69 3.11
CA SER A 36 16.06 -25.48 3.73
C SER A 36 15.49 -25.16 5.11
N LEU A 37 14.27 -25.61 5.41
CA LEU A 37 13.64 -25.48 6.73
C LEU A 37 14.07 -26.61 7.69
N GLY A 38 14.56 -27.75 7.16
CA GLY A 38 15.04 -28.88 7.95
C GLY A 38 16.26 -28.57 8.81
N ASP A 39 17.07 -27.57 8.42
CA ASP A 39 18.20 -27.08 9.21
C ASP A 39 17.82 -26.26 10.44
N PHE A 40 16.54 -25.90 10.56
CA PHE A 40 15.99 -25.29 11.78
C PHE A 40 15.39 -26.35 12.73
N ALA A 41 16.11 -27.40 13.01
CA ALA A 41 15.72 -28.31 14.08
C ALA A 41 15.67 -27.51 15.39
N PRO A 42 14.52 -27.43 16.08
CA PRO A 42 14.42 -26.65 17.31
C PRO A 42 15.42 -27.26 18.33
N THR A 43 16.26 -26.41 18.92
CA THR A 43 17.15 -26.83 19.98
C THR A 43 16.33 -27.55 21.07
N PRO A 44 16.89 -28.52 21.77
CA PRO A 44 16.14 -29.29 22.79
C PRO A 44 15.45 -28.42 23.82
N GLU A 45 15.98 -27.22 24.11
CA GLU A 45 15.35 -26.23 24.99
C GLU A 45 14.07 -25.62 24.42
N VAL A 46 14.04 -25.36 23.10
CA VAL A 46 12.85 -24.84 22.43
C VAL A 46 11.77 -25.91 22.33
N ALA A 47 12.16 -27.16 22.06
CA ALA A 47 11.23 -28.29 22.02
C ALA A 47 10.56 -28.54 23.38
N VAL A 48 11.31 -28.37 24.49
CA VAL A 48 10.76 -28.47 25.85
C VAL A 48 9.78 -27.32 26.15
N LYS A 49 10.12 -26.08 25.78
CA LYS A 49 9.24 -24.93 25.98
C LYS A 49 7.95 -25.02 25.15
N VAL A 50 8.04 -25.47 23.90
CA VAL A 50 6.88 -25.69 23.02
C VAL A 50 5.97 -26.80 23.58
N ARG A 51 6.56 -27.93 24.06
CA ARG A 51 5.78 -28.99 24.71
C ARG A 51 5.16 -28.56 26.04
N ALA A 52 5.80 -27.68 26.80
CA ALA A 52 5.26 -27.10 28.02
C ALA A 52 4.10 -26.15 27.72
N ALA A 53 4.23 -25.33 26.69
CA ALA A 53 3.15 -24.44 26.20
C ALA A 53 1.97 -25.23 25.64
N ALA A 54 2.23 -26.32 24.87
CA ALA A 54 1.18 -27.18 24.33
C ALA A 54 0.39 -27.92 25.42
N ARG A 55 1.02 -28.33 26.53
CA ARG A 55 0.30 -28.93 27.69
C ARG A 55 -0.63 -27.96 28.41
N GLY A 56 -0.41 -26.64 28.26
CA GLY A 56 -1.33 -25.64 28.77
C GLY A 56 -2.60 -25.48 27.93
N LEU A 57 -2.63 -26.03 26.72
CA LEU A 57 -3.78 -25.99 25.80
C LEU A 57 -4.72 -27.20 25.98
N ASP A 58 -4.28 -28.24 26.71
CA ASP A 58 -5.10 -29.42 27.07
C ASP A 58 -6.07 -29.17 28.25
N ARG A 59 -6.35 -27.90 28.56
CA ARG A 59 -7.55 -27.63 29.34
C ARG A 59 -8.73 -28.04 28.48
N PRO A 60 -9.62 -28.93 29.01
CA PRO A 60 -10.82 -29.27 28.25
C PRO A 60 -11.48 -27.94 27.93
N ALA A 61 -11.57 -27.64 26.63
CA ALA A 61 -12.34 -26.51 26.18
C ALA A 61 -13.71 -26.71 26.78
N ARG A 62 -13.96 -25.95 27.85
CA ARG A 62 -15.27 -25.91 28.50
C ARG A 62 -16.20 -25.64 27.34
N ALA A 63 -17.00 -26.65 26.98
CA ALA A 63 -17.86 -26.62 25.83
C ALA A 63 -18.77 -25.40 26.01
N TRP A 64 -18.26 -24.26 25.54
CA TRP A 64 -19.05 -23.06 25.43
C TRP A 64 -20.15 -23.40 24.43
N PRO A 65 -21.39 -23.31 24.84
CA PRO A 65 -22.47 -23.86 24.04
C PRO A 65 -22.37 -23.25 22.64
N LEU A 66 -22.45 -24.10 21.62
CA LEU A 66 -22.34 -23.80 20.19
C LEU A 66 -23.15 -22.56 19.76
N ARG A 67 -24.12 -22.19 20.58
CA ARG A 67 -24.97 -21.00 20.48
C ARG A 67 -24.18 -19.67 20.59
N TRP A 68 -23.09 -19.62 21.32
CA TRP A 68 -22.26 -18.40 21.45
C TRP A 68 -21.24 -18.26 20.34
N ALA A 69 -20.83 -19.35 19.72
CA ALA A 69 -19.95 -19.32 18.54
C ALA A 69 -20.67 -18.68 17.33
N SER A 70 -21.96 -18.95 17.16
CA SER A 70 -22.75 -18.30 16.10
C SER A 70 -22.99 -16.81 16.37
N VAL A 71 -23.17 -16.40 17.62
CA VAL A 71 -23.31 -14.99 18.00
C VAL A 71 -21.99 -14.23 17.77
N ALA A 72 -20.84 -14.83 18.11
CA ALA A 72 -19.52 -14.23 17.85
C ALA A 72 -19.22 -14.09 16.35
N ALA A 73 -19.61 -15.09 15.55
CA ALA A 73 -19.46 -15.02 14.10
C ALA A 73 -20.35 -13.91 13.49
N LEU A 74 -21.61 -13.80 13.93
CA LEU A 74 -22.52 -12.73 13.51
C LEU A 74 -22.02 -11.35 13.91
N ALA A 75 -21.49 -11.21 15.14
CA ALA A 75 -20.89 -9.94 15.61
C ALA A 75 -19.66 -9.56 14.78
N MET A 76 -18.80 -10.53 14.41
CA MET A 76 -17.63 -10.29 13.56
C MET A 76 -18.04 -9.85 12.14
N VAL A 77 -19.04 -10.49 11.57
CA VAL A 77 -19.60 -10.09 10.26
C VAL A 77 -20.22 -8.70 10.33
N ALA A 78 -20.96 -8.37 11.38
CA ALA A 78 -21.54 -7.05 11.59
C ALA A 78 -20.46 -5.96 11.72
N VAL A 79 -19.37 -6.23 12.46
CA VAL A 79 -18.21 -5.32 12.57
C VAL A 79 -17.51 -5.17 11.22
N LEU A 80 -17.33 -6.26 10.47
CA LEU A 80 -16.69 -6.21 9.16
C LEU A 80 -17.53 -5.41 8.15
N VAL A 81 -18.84 -5.66 8.12
CA VAL A 81 -19.78 -4.92 7.27
C VAL A 81 -19.84 -3.46 7.70
N GLY A 82 -19.88 -3.16 9.00
CA GLY A 82 -19.82 -1.81 9.52
C GLY A 82 -18.53 -1.10 9.13
N ALA A 83 -17.37 -1.76 9.24
CA ALA A 83 -16.09 -1.22 8.81
C ALA A 83 -16.01 -0.99 7.28
N LEU A 84 -16.64 -1.87 6.47
CA LEU A 84 -16.76 -1.65 5.03
C LEU A 84 -17.68 -0.46 4.69
N MET A 85 -18.80 -0.32 5.40
CA MET A 85 -19.75 0.77 5.20
C MET A 85 -19.20 2.13 5.67
N LEU A 86 -18.31 2.14 6.66
CA LEU A 86 -17.61 3.33 7.13
C LEU A 86 -16.40 3.72 6.25
N ARG A 87 -15.98 2.87 5.32
CA ARG A 87 -15.00 3.26 4.30
C ARG A 87 -15.63 4.30 3.40
N LYS A 88 -15.31 5.57 3.65
CA LYS A 88 -15.64 6.64 2.70
C LYS A 88 -15.00 6.27 1.36
N PRO A 89 -15.78 6.17 0.26
CA PRO A 89 -15.17 5.97 -1.05
C PRO A 89 -14.16 7.10 -1.27
N ALA A 90 -13.00 6.76 -1.79
CA ALA A 90 -12.04 7.79 -2.19
C ALA A 90 -12.74 8.70 -3.19
N PRO A 91 -12.68 10.03 -3.01
CA PRO A 91 -13.27 10.94 -3.98
C PRO A 91 -12.69 10.62 -5.36
N PRO A 92 -13.50 10.73 -6.43
CA PRO A 92 -13.03 10.42 -7.78
C PRO A 92 -11.85 11.32 -8.13
N ASP A 93 -10.82 10.73 -8.72
CA ASP A 93 -9.69 11.46 -9.24
C ASP A 93 -10.16 12.42 -10.33
N THR A 94 -9.87 13.69 -10.16
CA THR A 94 -10.15 14.68 -11.19
C THR A 94 -8.86 14.96 -11.94
N SER A 95 -8.84 14.69 -13.26
CA SER A 95 -7.68 14.90 -14.11
C SER A 95 -7.85 16.17 -14.95
N TYR A 96 -6.75 16.89 -15.09
CA TYR A 96 -6.65 18.08 -15.93
C TYR A 96 -5.43 17.95 -16.82
N ALA A 97 -5.56 18.34 -18.09
CA ALA A 97 -4.46 18.34 -19.04
C ALA A 97 -4.56 19.55 -19.96
N THR A 98 -3.43 19.96 -20.51
CA THR A 98 -3.26 20.97 -21.55
C THR A 98 -2.47 20.37 -22.71
N SER A 99 -2.83 20.81 -23.92
CA SER A 99 -2.10 20.50 -25.14
C SER A 99 -0.87 21.41 -25.30
N LEU A 100 -0.02 21.08 -26.27
CA LEU A 100 1.10 21.95 -26.62
C LEU A 100 0.60 23.34 -27.08
N GLY A 101 1.11 24.40 -26.45
CA GLY A 101 0.68 25.79 -26.68
C GLY A 101 -0.53 26.23 -25.87
N GLU A 102 -1.23 25.31 -25.21
CA GLU A 102 -2.37 25.62 -24.37
C GLU A 102 -1.92 25.90 -22.92
N ARG A 103 -2.55 26.88 -22.28
CA ARG A 103 -2.43 27.16 -20.83
C ARG A 103 -3.81 27.23 -20.22
N ARG A 104 -3.94 26.76 -18.99
CA ARG A 104 -5.23 26.70 -18.31
C ARG A 104 -5.12 27.08 -16.85
N SER A 105 -5.94 28.05 -16.42
CA SER A 105 -6.10 28.38 -15.00
C SER A 105 -7.28 27.61 -14.42
N LEU A 106 -7.06 26.94 -13.31
CA LEU A 106 -8.03 26.10 -12.60
C LEU A 106 -8.23 26.65 -11.20
N GLN A 107 -9.46 26.62 -10.73
CA GLN A 107 -9.77 26.80 -9.32
C GLN A 107 -10.27 25.47 -8.77
N LEU A 108 -9.53 24.91 -7.82
CA LEU A 108 -9.85 23.65 -7.20
C LEU A 108 -10.91 23.82 -6.09
N SER A 109 -11.49 22.73 -5.64
CA SER A 109 -12.59 22.74 -4.66
C SER A 109 -12.21 23.27 -3.28
N ASP A 110 -10.93 23.28 -2.94
CA ASP A 110 -10.37 23.85 -1.71
C ASP A 110 -10.05 25.36 -1.82
N GLY A 111 -10.30 25.97 -2.99
CA GLY A 111 -9.96 27.35 -3.28
C GLY A 111 -8.54 27.58 -3.80
N THR A 112 -7.70 26.54 -3.86
CA THR A 112 -6.36 26.60 -4.49
C THR A 112 -6.51 26.92 -5.97
N ARG A 113 -5.69 27.86 -6.46
CA ARG A 113 -5.58 28.14 -7.90
C ARG A 113 -4.35 27.47 -8.47
N VAL A 114 -4.53 26.85 -9.62
CA VAL A 114 -3.45 26.18 -10.35
C VAL A 114 -3.43 26.72 -11.77
N ASP A 115 -2.28 27.29 -12.16
CA ASP A 115 -2.02 27.66 -13.54
C ASP A 115 -1.20 26.55 -14.17
N LEU A 116 -1.82 25.80 -15.06
CA LEU A 116 -1.25 24.68 -15.79
C LEU A 116 -0.65 25.20 -17.08
N ASP A 117 0.65 25.00 -17.27
CA ASP A 117 1.38 25.44 -18.46
C ASP A 117 1.14 24.51 -19.66
N THR A 118 1.76 24.80 -20.76
CA THR A 118 1.69 24.01 -21.99
C THR A 118 2.12 22.56 -21.77
N ASP A 119 1.49 21.62 -22.47
CA ASP A 119 1.83 20.19 -22.50
C ASP A 119 1.96 19.59 -21.07
N SER A 120 1.02 19.90 -20.20
CA SER A 120 1.05 19.55 -18.80
C SER A 120 -0.16 18.72 -18.40
N ALA A 121 0.01 17.84 -17.42
CA ALA A 121 -1.07 17.01 -16.90
C ALA A 121 -0.94 16.83 -15.40
N LEU A 122 -2.07 16.97 -14.68
CA LEU A 122 -2.16 16.74 -13.25
C LEU A 122 -3.43 15.98 -12.86
N ARG A 123 -3.36 15.29 -11.73
CA ARG A 123 -4.50 14.63 -11.08
C ARG A 123 -4.66 15.17 -9.67
N VAL A 124 -5.91 15.40 -9.28
CA VAL A 124 -6.29 15.92 -7.98
C VAL A 124 -7.06 14.86 -7.20
N GLN A 125 -6.59 14.56 -6.00
CA GLN A 125 -7.18 13.61 -5.07
C GLN A 125 -7.24 14.23 -3.69
N TYR A 126 -8.42 14.55 -3.20
CA TYR A 126 -8.59 15.10 -1.86
C TYR A 126 -9.23 14.07 -0.94
N ASN A 127 -8.65 13.89 0.23
CA ASN A 127 -9.20 13.04 1.27
C ASN A 127 -9.40 13.80 2.59
N GLY A 128 -9.73 13.09 3.68
CA GLY A 128 -9.96 13.70 4.98
C GLY A 128 -8.69 14.33 5.60
N ASP A 129 -7.52 13.82 5.26
CA ASP A 129 -6.25 14.11 5.93
C ASP A 129 -5.35 15.05 5.12
N GLU A 130 -5.36 14.92 3.80
CA GLU A 130 -4.49 15.69 2.90
C GLU A 130 -5.19 16.03 1.57
N ARG A 131 -4.68 17.08 0.93
CA ARG A 131 -5.00 17.49 -0.42
C ARG A 131 -3.86 17.04 -1.32
N ARG A 132 -4.08 15.99 -2.12
CA ARG A 132 -3.03 15.41 -2.96
C ARG A 132 -3.21 15.85 -4.40
N ILE A 133 -2.15 16.32 -5.02
CA ILE A 133 -2.05 16.59 -6.44
C ILE A 133 -0.87 15.78 -6.99
N THR A 134 -1.04 15.11 -8.10
CA THR A 134 0.06 14.44 -8.81
C THR A 134 0.29 15.16 -10.12
N LEU A 135 1.49 15.73 -10.29
CA LEU A 135 1.91 16.31 -11.56
C LEU A 135 2.56 15.20 -12.40
N ASP A 136 1.81 14.71 -13.38
CA ASP A 136 2.24 13.61 -14.24
C ASP A 136 3.21 14.07 -15.32
N LYS A 137 3.06 15.32 -15.81
CA LYS A 137 3.87 15.88 -16.89
C LYS A 137 3.84 17.41 -16.84
N GLY A 138 4.92 18.04 -17.29
CA GLY A 138 4.99 19.46 -17.56
C GLY A 138 5.14 20.33 -16.34
N ARG A 139 4.46 21.48 -16.31
CA ARG A 139 4.65 22.55 -15.35
C ARG A 139 3.32 23.04 -14.79
N ALA A 140 3.29 23.28 -13.48
CA ALA A 140 2.15 23.85 -12.81
C ALA A 140 2.59 24.85 -11.73
N PHE A 141 1.95 26.02 -11.72
CA PHE A 141 2.09 27.03 -10.68
C PHE A 141 0.90 26.96 -9.72
N PHE A 142 1.19 26.90 -8.44
CA PHE A 142 0.21 26.74 -7.36
C PHE A 142 0.11 27.98 -6.49
N ARG A 143 -1.10 28.53 -6.31
CA ARG A 143 -1.44 29.48 -5.24
C ARG A 143 -2.32 28.76 -4.25
N VAL A 144 -1.69 28.24 -3.20
CA VAL A 144 -2.33 27.33 -2.25
C VAL A 144 -3.22 28.08 -1.28
N ALA A 145 -4.48 27.68 -1.21
CA ALA A 145 -5.40 28.21 -0.21
C ALA A 145 -4.97 27.80 1.20
N HIS A 146 -5.12 28.73 2.16
CA HIS A 146 -4.86 28.45 3.57
C HIS A 146 -5.94 27.51 4.12
N GLU A 147 -5.56 26.29 4.42
CA GLU A 147 -6.42 25.27 5.01
C GLU A 147 -5.59 24.42 6.02
N LYS A 148 -6.28 23.80 7.00
CA LYS A 148 -5.63 22.95 8.01
C LYS A 148 -4.96 21.71 7.41
N ARG A 149 -5.57 21.14 6.36
CA ARG A 149 -4.98 19.98 5.65
C ARG A 149 -3.85 20.47 4.74
N PRO A 150 -2.66 19.86 4.81
CA PRO A 150 -1.58 20.24 3.92
C PRO A 150 -1.91 19.89 2.47
N LEU A 151 -1.43 20.70 1.53
CA LEU A 151 -1.36 20.34 0.12
C LEU A 151 -0.07 19.57 -0.11
N ARG A 152 -0.16 18.41 -0.77
CA ARG A 152 0.99 17.63 -1.20
C ARG A 152 0.99 17.48 -2.71
N VAL A 153 2.01 17.99 -3.35
CA VAL A 153 2.24 17.81 -4.78
C VAL A 153 3.26 16.70 -4.97
N LEU A 154 2.85 15.64 -5.66
CA LEU A 154 3.69 14.50 -6.01
C LEU A 154 4.15 14.64 -7.46
N SER A 155 5.40 14.38 -7.73
CA SER A 155 5.94 14.26 -9.07
C SER A 155 7.20 13.41 -9.04
N ASP A 156 7.24 12.37 -9.85
CA ASP A 156 8.45 11.56 -10.13
C ASP A 156 9.23 11.08 -8.88
N GLY A 157 8.50 10.53 -7.89
CA GLY A 157 9.11 10.02 -6.65
C GLY A 157 9.51 11.09 -5.63
N SER A 158 9.22 12.37 -5.91
CA SER A 158 9.40 13.48 -4.99
C SER A 158 8.05 14.03 -4.53
N SER A 159 8.02 14.64 -3.36
CA SER A 159 6.83 15.31 -2.86
C SER A 159 7.14 16.69 -2.30
N VAL A 160 6.28 17.65 -2.61
CA VAL A 160 6.30 19.02 -2.09
C VAL A 160 5.11 19.19 -1.17
N ARG A 161 5.33 19.47 0.10
CA ARG A 161 4.29 19.76 1.07
C ARG A 161 4.20 21.26 1.32
N ALA A 162 3.00 21.80 1.23
CA ALA A 162 2.74 23.23 1.28
C ALA A 162 1.51 23.58 2.12
N VAL A 163 1.52 24.75 2.79
CA VAL A 163 0.38 25.32 3.50
C VAL A 163 0.37 26.83 3.28
N GLY A 164 -0.56 27.30 2.43
CA GLY A 164 -0.71 28.73 2.14
C GLY A 164 0.52 29.37 1.47
N THR A 165 1.01 28.75 0.40
CA THR A 165 2.25 29.10 -0.29
C THR A 165 1.99 29.38 -1.77
N GLN A 166 2.92 30.07 -2.43
CA GLN A 166 2.97 30.20 -3.87
C GLN A 166 4.27 29.57 -4.39
N PHE A 167 4.13 28.55 -5.22
CA PHE A 167 5.27 27.81 -5.78
C PHE A 167 4.95 27.20 -7.13
N GLU A 168 5.96 26.91 -7.88
CA GLU A 168 5.91 26.23 -9.16
C GLU A 168 6.60 24.86 -9.06
N VAL A 169 6.05 23.88 -9.71
CA VAL A 169 6.68 22.57 -9.92
C VAL A 169 6.79 22.34 -11.42
N PHE A 170 8.00 22.06 -11.87
CA PHE A 170 8.29 21.69 -13.24
C PHE A 170 8.90 20.29 -13.26
N ARG A 171 8.27 19.40 -14.02
CA ARG A 171 8.76 18.05 -14.25
C ARG A 171 9.36 17.94 -15.64
N GLN A 172 10.66 17.67 -15.71
CA GLN A 172 11.38 17.45 -16.94
C GLN A 172 12.39 16.32 -16.78
N ASP A 173 12.48 15.42 -17.77
CA ASP A 173 13.51 14.38 -17.91
C ASP A 173 13.73 13.53 -16.63
N GLY A 174 12.64 13.25 -15.92
CA GLY A 174 12.71 12.43 -14.72
C GLY A 174 13.25 13.16 -13.47
N ALA A 175 13.35 14.48 -13.52
CA ALA A 175 13.66 15.34 -12.37
C ALA A 175 12.50 16.32 -12.12
N ILE A 176 12.50 16.93 -10.94
CA ILE A 176 11.59 18.02 -10.62
C ILE A 176 12.39 19.25 -10.21
N ASP A 177 11.99 20.39 -10.74
CA ASP A 177 12.44 21.70 -10.28
C ASP A 177 11.29 22.35 -9.48
N VAL A 178 11.60 22.92 -8.34
CA VAL A 178 10.63 23.61 -7.50
C VAL A 178 11.11 25.04 -7.27
N ALA A 179 10.31 26.00 -7.71
CA ALA A 179 10.55 27.42 -7.44
C ALA A 179 9.54 27.94 -6.42
N LEU A 180 10.03 28.44 -5.30
CA LEU A 180 9.23 29.04 -4.24
C LEU A 180 9.16 30.56 -4.43
N PHE A 181 7.94 31.12 -4.44
CA PHE A 181 7.70 32.56 -4.58
C PHE A 181 7.26 33.18 -3.25
N GLU A 182 6.44 32.45 -2.46
CA GLU A 182 5.91 32.96 -1.20
C GLU A 182 5.66 31.83 -0.21
N GLY A 183 6.00 32.03 1.05
CA GLY A 183 5.71 31.10 2.14
C GLY A 183 6.83 30.08 2.37
N ARG A 184 6.47 28.83 2.68
CA ARG A 184 7.41 27.74 2.98
C ARG A 184 6.90 26.43 2.37
N VAL A 185 7.80 25.64 1.81
CA VAL A 185 7.52 24.27 1.33
C VAL A 185 8.53 23.31 1.94
N GLU A 186 8.08 22.09 2.18
CA GLU A 186 8.91 20.94 2.57
C GLU A 186 9.06 20.02 1.38
N LEU A 187 10.29 19.75 0.96
CA LEU A 187 10.62 18.83 -0.11
C LEU A 187 11.06 17.51 0.47
N GLN A 188 10.46 16.41 -0.01
CA GLN A 188 10.87 15.04 0.30
C GLN A 188 11.14 14.31 -0.98
N SER A 189 12.31 13.69 -1.14
CA SER A 189 12.65 12.86 -2.29
C SER A 189 12.86 11.42 -1.85
N THR A 190 12.23 10.49 -2.57
CA THR A 190 12.41 9.04 -2.33
C THR A 190 13.54 8.48 -3.19
N ARG A 191 14.19 9.30 -4.02
CA ARG A 191 15.29 8.86 -4.89
C ARG A 191 16.60 8.75 -4.12
N PRO A 192 17.41 7.70 -4.37
CA PRO A 192 18.68 7.47 -3.66
C PRO A 192 19.72 8.59 -3.82
N ASN A 193 19.58 9.45 -4.84
CA ASN A 193 20.49 10.55 -5.15
C ASN A 193 19.87 11.95 -4.94
N GLY A 194 18.64 12.02 -4.44
CA GLY A 194 18.01 13.28 -4.07
C GLY A 194 18.42 13.66 -2.65
N ASN A 195 18.74 14.95 -2.41
CA ASN A 195 18.90 15.44 -1.04
C ASN A 195 17.55 15.25 -0.32
N PRO A 196 17.40 14.29 0.61
CA PRO A 196 16.15 14.12 1.32
C PRO A 196 16.02 15.33 2.24
N ASP A 197 14.90 16.01 2.26
CA ASP A 197 14.55 17.04 3.23
C ASP A 197 15.18 18.42 3.01
N ALA A 198 15.01 19.00 1.82
CA ALA A 198 15.19 20.45 1.66
C ALA A 198 13.91 21.19 2.12
N VAL A 199 14.07 22.16 3.03
CA VAL A 199 13.05 23.15 3.37
C VAL A 199 13.44 24.45 2.70
N LEU A 200 12.60 24.98 1.85
CA LEU A 200 12.77 26.27 1.16
C LEU A 200 11.84 27.31 1.76
#